data_7985ff281d03d8f71fb251c3ce675175
#
_entry.id   7985ff281d03d8f71fb251c3ce675175
#
_cell.length_a   1.000
_cell.length_b   1.000
_cell.length_c   1.000
_cell.angle_alpha   90.00
_cell.angle_beta   90.00
_cell.angle_gamma   90.00
#
_symmetry.space_group_name_H-M   'P 1'
#
loop_
_entity.id
_entity.type
_entity.pdbx_description
1 polymer ?
#
loop_
_entity_poly.entity_id
_entity_poly.type
_entity_poly.pdbx_seq_one_letter_code
_entity_poly.pdbx_strand_id
1 'polypeptide(L)'
;MPKISFEDWKNSMSFMIDDAFDNNFLLSIEPLTDFVNQNCSRFSNPQELTIFLTIDDDFTALEKLKAFVSLIGLSEERLKRVVSLLRYRYNYEDFRTEWDVKRISKTLQNDNAFREILIEFFIGGRNSRIGAEIPLYYMRNFKLTDPEFISDLKHHKYVERILNDNEIQGKYSNEVGAHVERIIQTTLENYRANINRTLRYEIQKEFPLLNKNIDFLIPSVNAPIILIESSYNITTGSGQSKRADQLVEFYSTLMRHNANHRANRIVMLNYCDGFGWVGRQNDLHRIYEASDFVFNQRTLNVLDEVLNKYYPNL
;
A
#
# COMPACT_ATOMS: atom_id res chain seq x y z
N MET A 1 -10.44 6.76 32.89
CA MET A 1 -11.18 6.40 31.66
C MET A 1 -11.10 4.88 31.50
N PRO A 2 -12.21 4.17 31.38
CA PRO A 2 -12.20 2.76 31.02
C PRO A 2 -11.92 2.63 29.50
N LYS A 3 -11.39 1.48 29.07
CA LYS A 3 -11.30 1.13 27.67
C LYS A 3 -12.71 0.95 27.08
N ILE A 4 -12.96 1.43 25.87
CA ILE A 4 -14.22 1.18 25.15
C ILE A 4 -14.46 -0.33 25.02
N SER A 5 -15.68 -0.81 25.06
CA SER A 5 -15.95 -2.23 24.85
C SER A 5 -15.60 -2.68 23.45
N PHE A 6 -15.25 -3.97 23.27
CA PHE A 6 -14.95 -4.52 21.96
C PHE A 6 -16.11 -4.35 20.97
N GLU A 7 -17.33 -4.58 21.45
CA GLU A 7 -18.52 -4.46 20.60
C GLU A 7 -18.80 -3.02 20.19
N ASP A 8 -18.67 -2.04 21.11
CA ASP A 8 -18.86 -0.63 20.77
C ASP A 8 -17.78 -0.14 19.79
N TRP A 9 -16.53 -0.53 20.01
CA TRP A 9 -15.43 -0.19 19.12
C TRP A 9 -15.63 -0.80 17.71
N LYS A 10 -15.96 -2.09 17.62
CA LYS A 10 -16.25 -2.77 16.37
C LYS A 10 -17.42 -2.11 15.61
N ASN A 11 -18.49 -1.79 16.33
CA ASN A 11 -19.68 -1.17 15.75
C ASN A 11 -19.46 0.29 15.33
N SER A 12 -18.43 0.95 15.85
CA SER A 12 -18.05 2.33 15.46
C SER A 12 -17.11 2.39 14.25
N MET A 13 -16.63 1.26 13.70
CA MET A 13 -15.71 1.25 12.57
C MET A 13 -16.28 1.96 11.35
N SER A 14 -15.42 2.72 10.67
CA SER A 14 -15.71 3.32 9.36
C SER A 14 -15.23 2.41 8.24
N PHE A 15 -16.10 2.11 7.29
CA PHE A 15 -15.75 1.28 6.13
C PHE A 15 -15.21 2.09 4.96
N MET A 16 -15.52 3.37 4.94
CA MET A 16 -15.01 4.38 4.00
C MET A 16 -14.37 5.51 4.81
N ILE A 17 -13.34 6.13 4.24
CA ILE A 17 -12.74 7.31 4.87
C ILE A 17 -13.67 8.50 4.69
N ASP A 18 -13.88 8.92 3.45
CA ASP A 18 -14.90 9.88 3.00
C ASP A 18 -15.01 9.84 1.47
N ASP A 19 -16.13 10.33 0.95
CA ASP A 19 -16.39 10.38 -0.50
C ASP A 19 -15.41 11.31 -1.23
N ALA A 20 -14.91 12.35 -0.58
CA ALA A 20 -13.98 13.29 -1.18
C ALA A 20 -12.61 12.65 -1.39
N PHE A 21 -12.15 11.82 -0.44
CA PHE A 21 -10.90 11.07 -0.60
C PHE A 21 -11.00 10.09 -1.77
N ASP A 22 -12.08 9.30 -1.83
CA ASP A 22 -12.29 8.31 -2.88
C ASP A 22 -12.40 8.97 -4.26
N ASN A 23 -13.16 10.05 -4.38
CA ASN A 23 -13.28 10.81 -5.63
C ASN A 23 -11.94 11.41 -6.05
N ASN A 24 -11.18 12.00 -5.15
CA ASN A 24 -9.86 12.57 -5.45
C ASN A 24 -8.87 11.48 -5.89
N PHE A 25 -8.92 10.29 -5.27
CA PHE A 25 -8.11 9.17 -5.71
C PHE A 25 -8.46 8.73 -7.14
N LEU A 26 -9.75 8.56 -7.46
CA LEU A 26 -10.21 8.22 -8.80
C LEU A 26 -9.79 9.27 -9.82
N LEU A 27 -10.01 10.56 -9.53
CA LEU A 27 -9.57 11.66 -10.39
C LEU A 27 -8.06 11.68 -10.61
N SER A 28 -7.26 11.21 -9.67
CA SER A 28 -5.80 11.16 -9.83
C SER A 28 -5.32 10.14 -10.85
N ILE A 29 -6.10 9.11 -11.13
CA ILE A 29 -5.74 8.03 -12.08
C ILE A 29 -6.35 8.23 -13.48
N GLU A 30 -7.43 9.01 -13.61
CA GLU A 30 -8.12 9.25 -14.89
C GLU A 30 -7.21 9.79 -16.00
N PRO A 31 -6.35 10.83 -15.77
CA PRO A 31 -5.52 11.39 -16.84
C PRO A 31 -4.59 10.37 -17.47
N LEU A 32 -3.95 9.52 -16.66
CA LEU A 32 -3.07 8.45 -17.16
C LEU A 32 -3.88 7.40 -17.92
N THR A 33 -5.06 7.07 -17.42
CA THR A 33 -5.98 6.13 -18.02
C THR A 33 -6.41 6.56 -19.40
N ASP A 34 -6.82 7.81 -19.54
CA ASP A 34 -7.25 8.41 -20.80
C ASP A 34 -6.09 8.47 -21.79
N PHE A 35 -4.91 8.86 -21.33
CA PHE A 35 -3.70 8.90 -22.16
C PHE A 35 -3.34 7.51 -22.71
N VAL A 36 -3.39 6.48 -21.88
CA VAL A 36 -3.12 5.10 -22.31
C VAL A 36 -4.18 4.61 -23.30
N ASN A 37 -5.47 4.85 -23.03
CA ASN A 37 -6.56 4.48 -23.94
C ASN A 37 -6.46 5.14 -25.31
N GLN A 38 -6.11 6.41 -25.38
CA GLN A 38 -5.90 7.14 -26.65
C GLN A 38 -4.76 6.54 -27.48
N ASN A 39 -3.76 5.95 -26.83
CA ASN A 39 -2.61 5.35 -27.47
C ASN A 39 -2.77 3.85 -27.80
N CYS A 40 -3.83 3.17 -27.37
CA CYS A 40 -4.01 1.71 -27.55
C CYS A 40 -3.83 1.23 -29.00
N SER A 41 -4.28 2.01 -30.01
CA SER A 41 -4.14 1.66 -31.43
C SER A 41 -2.69 1.53 -31.90
N ARG A 42 -1.75 2.13 -31.17
CA ARG A 42 -0.33 2.17 -31.50
C ARG A 42 0.43 0.98 -30.94
N PHE A 43 -0.14 0.26 -29.97
CA PHE A 43 0.55 -0.80 -29.23
C PHE A 43 0.85 -2.06 -30.05
N SER A 44 0.20 -2.26 -31.20
CA SER A 44 0.55 -3.34 -32.13
C SER A 44 1.82 -3.08 -32.93
N ASN A 45 2.30 -1.84 -32.97
CA ASN A 45 3.54 -1.47 -33.66
C ASN A 45 4.72 -1.45 -32.67
N PRO A 46 5.78 -2.28 -32.88
CA PRO A 46 6.91 -2.35 -31.96
C PRO A 46 7.63 -1.03 -31.74
N GLN A 47 7.79 -0.21 -32.77
CA GLN A 47 8.47 1.08 -32.67
C GLN A 47 7.65 2.09 -31.86
N GLU A 48 6.34 2.15 -32.12
CA GLU A 48 5.46 3.05 -31.37
C GLU A 48 5.29 2.62 -29.94
N LEU A 49 5.19 1.32 -29.66
CA LEU A 49 5.16 0.80 -28.29
C LEU A 49 6.49 1.10 -27.56
N THR A 50 7.62 0.99 -28.27
CA THR A 50 8.93 1.37 -27.73
C THR A 50 8.94 2.84 -27.30
N ILE A 51 8.53 3.73 -28.21
CA ILE A 51 8.45 5.17 -27.91
C ILE A 51 7.54 5.42 -26.71
N PHE A 52 6.36 4.82 -26.69
CA PHE A 52 5.41 4.97 -25.60
C PHE A 52 6.00 4.57 -24.23
N LEU A 53 6.74 3.46 -24.16
CA LEU A 53 7.26 2.90 -22.92
C LEU A 53 8.63 3.46 -22.48
N THR A 54 9.31 4.24 -23.33
CA THR A 54 10.69 4.69 -23.04
C THR A 54 10.88 6.19 -22.94
N ILE A 55 9.99 6.98 -23.51
CA ILE A 55 10.10 8.45 -23.48
C ILE A 55 9.28 8.97 -22.30
N ASP A 56 9.84 9.88 -21.52
CA ASP A 56 9.10 10.66 -20.53
C ASP A 56 8.46 11.88 -21.23
N ASP A 57 7.16 12.03 -21.08
CA ASP A 57 6.35 13.14 -21.62
C ASP A 57 5.42 13.68 -20.49
N ASP A 58 4.12 13.76 -20.71
CA ASP A 58 3.14 14.11 -19.68
C ASP A 58 3.14 13.10 -18.51
N PHE A 59 3.58 11.87 -18.80
CA PHE A 59 3.75 10.79 -17.83
C PHE A 59 5.12 10.16 -17.97
N THR A 60 5.69 9.72 -16.85
CA THR A 60 6.97 9.01 -16.86
C THR A 60 6.85 7.64 -17.53
N ALA A 61 7.96 7.16 -18.10
CA ALA A 61 8.03 5.81 -18.67
C ALA A 61 7.64 4.72 -17.63
N LEU A 62 7.91 4.94 -16.36
CA LEU A 62 7.50 4.05 -15.28
C LEU A 62 5.97 4.00 -15.13
N GLU A 63 5.30 5.14 -15.09
CA GLU A 63 3.83 5.22 -14.98
C GLU A 63 3.17 4.58 -16.19
N LYS A 64 3.69 4.88 -17.40
CA LYS A 64 3.19 4.28 -18.64
C LYS A 64 3.41 2.77 -18.69
N LEU A 65 4.55 2.26 -18.25
CA LEU A 65 4.80 0.82 -18.18
C LEU A 65 3.81 0.13 -17.24
N LYS A 66 3.60 0.68 -16.04
CA LYS A 66 2.66 0.15 -15.05
C LYS A 66 1.23 0.11 -15.61
N ALA A 67 0.78 1.23 -16.16
CA ALA A 67 -0.54 1.31 -16.77
C ALA A 67 -0.69 0.35 -17.97
N PHE A 68 0.32 0.26 -18.81
CA PHE A 68 0.32 -0.65 -19.95
C PHE A 68 0.23 -2.13 -19.54
N VAL A 69 1.02 -2.58 -18.57
CA VAL A 69 0.97 -3.99 -18.14
C VAL A 69 -0.36 -4.35 -17.49
N SER A 70 -0.97 -3.42 -16.75
CA SER A 70 -2.32 -3.59 -16.23
C SER A 70 -3.35 -3.68 -17.34
N LEU A 71 -3.26 -2.79 -18.35
CA LEU A 71 -4.16 -2.78 -19.50
C LEU A 71 -4.17 -4.12 -20.26
N ILE A 72 -3.00 -4.69 -20.50
CA ILE A 72 -2.89 -5.97 -21.21
C ILE A 72 -3.20 -7.20 -20.33
N GLY A 73 -3.56 -6.98 -19.06
CA GLY A 73 -3.89 -8.04 -18.10
C GLY A 73 -2.68 -8.77 -17.53
N LEU A 74 -1.49 -8.16 -17.63
CA LEU A 74 -0.25 -8.64 -17.01
C LEU A 74 0.02 -7.79 -15.77
N SER A 75 -0.14 -8.31 -14.58
CA SER A 75 0.18 -7.54 -13.36
C SER A 75 1.69 -7.25 -13.24
N GLU A 76 2.06 -6.25 -12.44
CA GLU A 76 3.48 -5.95 -12.16
C GLU A 76 4.23 -7.18 -11.60
N GLU A 77 3.61 -7.95 -10.72
CA GLU A 77 4.20 -9.18 -10.20
C GLU A 77 4.48 -10.21 -11.30
N ARG A 78 3.57 -10.34 -12.26
CA ARG A 78 3.79 -11.22 -13.42
C ARG A 78 4.90 -10.68 -14.33
N LEU A 79 4.95 -9.37 -14.54
CA LEU A 79 6.04 -8.76 -15.31
C LEU A 79 7.40 -9.04 -14.68
N LYS A 80 7.54 -8.90 -13.36
CA LYS A 80 8.79 -9.23 -12.63
C LYS A 80 9.21 -10.69 -12.89
N ARG A 81 8.27 -11.63 -12.89
CA ARG A 81 8.56 -13.06 -13.18
C ARG A 81 9.00 -13.27 -14.63
N VAL A 82 8.34 -12.61 -15.58
CA VAL A 82 8.74 -12.65 -17.00
C VAL A 82 10.16 -12.11 -17.17
N VAL A 83 10.46 -10.97 -16.57
CA VAL A 83 11.80 -10.37 -16.61
C VAL A 83 12.83 -11.25 -15.90
N SER A 84 12.46 -11.92 -14.82
CA SER A 84 13.33 -12.88 -14.15
C SER A 84 13.68 -14.07 -15.05
N LEU A 85 12.68 -14.60 -15.80
CA LEU A 85 12.93 -15.66 -16.79
C LEU A 85 13.82 -15.16 -17.93
N LEU A 86 13.57 -13.94 -18.45
CA LEU A 86 14.39 -13.31 -19.48
C LEU A 86 15.85 -13.22 -19.02
N ARG A 87 16.10 -12.70 -17.83
CA ARG A 87 17.45 -12.54 -17.26
C ARG A 87 18.15 -13.89 -17.12
N TYR A 88 17.44 -14.90 -16.66
CA TYR A 88 17.97 -16.25 -16.49
C TYR A 88 18.35 -16.87 -17.84
N ARG A 89 17.48 -16.77 -18.86
CA ARG A 89 17.69 -17.38 -20.17
C ARG A 89 18.78 -16.72 -20.99
N TYR A 90 18.94 -15.41 -20.89
CA TYR A 90 19.92 -14.65 -21.67
C TYR A 90 21.17 -14.31 -20.88
N ASN A 91 21.37 -14.93 -19.69
CA ASN A 91 22.49 -14.63 -18.79
C ASN A 91 22.69 -13.13 -18.56
N TYR A 92 21.57 -12.41 -18.40
CA TYR A 92 21.56 -10.99 -18.29
C TYR A 92 21.85 -10.58 -16.85
N GLU A 93 23.09 -10.18 -16.57
CA GLU A 93 23.63 -9.89 -15.24
C GLU A 93 23.63 -11.07 -14.23
N ASP A 94 24.22 -10.83 -13.07
CA ASP A 94 24.21 -11.77 -11.95
C ASP A 94 22.77 -11.87 -11.37
N PHE A 95 22.14 -13.02 -11.56
CA PHE A 95 20.76 -13.29 -11.18
C PHE A 95 20.66 -13.71 -9.70
N ARG A 96 20.78 -12.73 -8.78
CA ARG A 96 20.61 -12.98 -7.34
C ARG A 96 19.26 -12.58 -6.81
N THR A 97 18.70 -11.48 -7.32
CA THR A 97 17.44 -10.91 -6.84
C THR A 97 16.53 -10.53 -7.99
N GLU A 98 15.23 -10.57 -7.76
CA GLU A 98 14.24 -10.06 -8.68
C GLU A 98 14.35 -8.53 -8.83
N TRP A 99 14.16 -8.02 -10.04
CA TRP A 99 14.09 -6.58 -10.27
C TRP A 99 12.73 -6.04 -9.92
N ASP A 100 12.69 -4.86 -9.30
CA ASP A 100 11.46 -4.08 -9.18
C ASP A 100 11.09 -3.43 -10.53
N VAL A 101 9.86 -2.97 -10.66
CA VAL A 101 9.35 -2.39 -11.91
C VAL A 101 10.07 -1.09 -12.27
N LYS A 102 10.54 -0.34 -11.29
CA LYS A 102 11.35 0.87 -11.51
C LYS A 102 12.66 0.55 -12.22
N ARG A 103 13.35 -0.50 -11.79
CA ARG A 103 14.57 -0.99 -12.44
C ARG A 103 14.28 -1.53 -13.84
N ILE A 104 13.16 -2.27 -14.01
CA ILE A 104 12.72 -2.77 -15.31
C ILE A 104 12.49 -1.60 -16.27
N SER A 105 11.73 -0.58 -15.88
CA SER A 105 11.47 0.62 -16.68
C SER A 105 12.77 1.34 -17.06
N LYS A 106 13.66 1.55 -16.11
CA LYS A 106 14.96 2.20 -16.37
C LYS A 106 15.84 1.38 -17.33
N THR A 107 15.84 0.06 -17.22
CA THR A 107 16.59 -0.80 -18.13
C THR A 107 15.96 -0.80 -19.53
N LEU A 108 14.62 -0.80 -19.61
CA LEU A 108 13.90 -0.68 -20.87
C LEU A 108 14.24 0.62 -21.62
N GLN A 109 14.44 1.73 -20.89
CA GLN A 109 14.88 3.02 -21.48
C GLN A 109 16.32 2.97 -22.00
N ASN A 110 17.25 2.32 -21.28
CA ASN A 110 18.69 2.51 -21.46
C ASN A 110 19.38 1.32 -22.17
N ASP A 111 18.77 0.14 -22.24
CA ASP A 111 19.38 -1.06 -22.80
C ASP A 111 18.59 -1.57 -24.01
N ASN A 112 19.21 -1.50 -25.19
CA ASN A 112 18.57 -1.88 -26.45
C ASN A 112 18.31 -3.38 -26.52
N ALA A 113 19.24 -4.22 -26.06
CA ALA A 113 19.08 -5.67 -26.15
C ALA A 113 17.95 -6.17 -25.23
N PHE A 114 17.90 -5.66 -24.01
CA PHE A 114 16.80 -5.93 -23.08
C PHE A 114 15.46 -5.45 -23.64
N ARG A 115 15.44 -4.25 -24.20
CA ARG A 115 14.25 -3.63 -24.81
C ARG A 115 13.70 -4.46 -25.94
N GLU A 116 14.52 -4.87 -26.89
CA GLU A 116 14.10 -5.68 -28.03
C GLU A 116 13.38 -6.96 -27.59
N ILE A 117 13.93 -7.69 -26.63
CA ILE A 117 13.34 -8.92 -26.12
C ILE A 117 12.02 -8.66 -25.40
N LEU A 118 11.95 -7.61 -24.57
CA LEU A 118 10.75 -7.31 -23.79
C LEU A 118 9.63 -6.75 -24.69
N ILE A 119 9.96 -5.93 -25.69
CA ILE A 119 8.98 -5.45 -26.69
C ILE A 119 8.48 -6.62 -27.55
N GLU A 120 9.37 -7.53 -28.00
CA GLU A 120 8.96 -8.75 -28.69
C GLU A 120 7.96 -9.57 -27.86
N PHE A 121 8.23 -9.69 -26.55
CA PHE A 121 7.32 -10.35 -25.63
C PHE A 121 5.96 -9.63 -25.54
N PHE A 122 5.94 -8.32 -25.38
CA PHE A 122 4.69 -7.56 -25.31
C PHE A 122 3.88 -7.66 -26.62
N ILE A 123 4.53 -7.65 -27.76
CA ILE A 123 3.86 -7.77 -29.07
C ILE A 123 3.36 -9.18 -29.32
N GLY A 124 4.23 -10.17 -29.16
CA GLY A 124 3.99 -11.55 -29.59
C GLY A 124 3.32 -12.42 -28.52
N GLY A 125 3.32 -11.99 -27.27
CA GLY A 125 2.82 -12.81 -26.18
C GLY A 125 3.50 -14.18 -26.15
N ARG A 126 2.72 -15.26 -26.18
CA ARG A 126 3.24 -16.63 -26.22
C ARG A 126 4.02 -16.99 -27.48
N ASN A 127 3.82 -16.28 -28.56
CA ASN A 127 4.56 -16.52 -29.80
C ASN A 127 5.94 -15.87 -29.81
N SER A 128 6.27 -15.08 -28.79
CA SER A 128 7.62 -14.55 -28.59
C SER A 128 8.56 -15.63 -28.07
N ARG A 129 9.86 -15.40 -28.26
CA ARG A 129 10.92 -16.36 -27.83
C ARG A 129 10.77 -16.74 -26.34
N ILE A 130 10.57 -15.77 -25.47
CA ILE A 130 10.45 -16.02 -24.04
C ILE A 130 9.03 -16.44 -23.65
N GLY A 131 8.01 -15.97 -24.38
CA GLY A 131 6.61 -16.28 -24.10
C GLY A 131 6.27 -17.75 -24.24
N ALA A 132 6.95 -18.47 -25.12
CA ALA A 132 6.77 -19.91 -25.31
C ALA A 132 7.09 -20.73 -24.05
N GLU A 133 7.96 -20.23 -23.19
CA GLU A 133 8.34 -20.87 -21.93
C GLU A 133 7.44 -20.50 -20.75
N ILE A 134 6.56 -19.51 -20.89
CA ILE A 134 5.71 -19.04 -19.82
C ILE A 134 4.43 -19.91 -19.75
N PRO A 135 4.02 -20.38 -18.57
CA PRO A 135 2.79 -21.14 -18.42
C PRO A 135 1.57 -20.40 -18.92
N LEU A 136 0.64 -21.10 -19.58
CA LEU A 136 -0.65 -20.55 -20.08
C LEU A 136 -1.42 -19.75 -19.03
N TYR A 137 -1.32 -20.17 -17.78
CA TYR A 137 -1.94 -19.49 -16.65
C TYR A 137 -1.51 -18.02 -16.54
N TYR A 138 -0.24 -17.70 -16.87
CA TYR A 138 0.29 -16.34 -16.76
C TYR A 138 -0.08 -15.45 -17.94
N MET A 139 -0.42 -16.03 -19.09
CA MET A 139 -0.56 -15.30 -20.36
C MET A 139 -1.90 -15.54 -21.07
N ARG A 140 -2.96 -15.77 -20.32
CA ARG A 140 -4.29 -15.86 -20.94
C ARG A 140 -4.62 -14.56 -21.65
N ASN A 141 -4.97 -14.67 -22.94
CA ASN A 141 -5.54 -13.60 -23.76
C ASN A 141 -4.65 -12.36 -23.99
N PHE A 142 -3.33 -12.54 -24.04
CA PHE A 142 -2.42 -11.45 -24.29
C PHE A 142 -1.72 -11.62 -25.66
N LYS A 143 -2.09 -10.79 -26.65
CA LYS A 143 -1.48 -10.74 -27.97
C LYS A 143 -1.79 -9.42 -28.67
N LEU A 144 -0.84 -8.49 -28.67
CA LEU A 144 -1.02 -7.17 -29.29
C LEU A 144 -1.06 -7.20 -30.83
N THR A 145 -0.67 -8.30 -31.44
CA THR A 145 -0.81 -8.51 -32.91
C THR A 145 -2.23 -8.93 -33.31
N ASP A 146 -3.10 -9.19 -32.35
CA ASP A 146 -4.49 -9.56 -32.62
C ASP A 146 -5.36 -8.29 -32.68
N PRO A 147 -5.98 -7.99 -33.86
CA PRO A 147 -6.83 -6.82 -34.01
C PRO A 147 -8.06 -6.83 -33.08
N GLU A 148 -8.61 -8.02 -32.81
CA GLU A 148 -9.76 -8.14 -31.90
C GLU A 148 -9.34 -7.77 -30.46
N PHE A 149 -8.17 -8.25 -30.01
CA PHE A 149 -7.63 -7.88 -28.72
C PHE A 149 -7.39 -6.36 -28.59
N ILE A 150 -6.82 -5.72 -29.64
CA ILE A 150 -6.64 -4.26 -29.66
C ILE A 150 -7.98 -3.53 -29.68
N SER A 151 -8.97 -4.04 -30.43
CA SER A 151 -10.32 -3.48 -30.42
C SER A 151 -10.95 -3.57 -29.04
N ASP A 152 -10.81 -4.71 -28.38
CA ASP A 152 -11.32 -4.92 -27.03
C ASP A 152 -10.68 -3.98 -26.01
N LEU A 153 -9.37 -3.73 -26.12
CA LEU A 153 -8.68 -2.76 -25.23
C LEU A 153 -9.28 -1.36 -25.32
N LYS A 154 -9.76 -0.95 -26.51
CA LYS A 154 -10.40 0.37 -26.70
C LYS A 154 -11.80 0.46 -26.09
N HIS A 155 -12.53 -0.64 -26.07
CA HIS A 155 -13.92 -0.68 -25.63
C HIS A 155 -14.08 -1.04 -24.14
N HIS A 156 -13.04 -1.59 -23.50
CA HIS A 156 -13.09 -1.89 -22.08
C HIS A 156 -12.94 -0.58 -21.29
N LYS A 157 -13.79 -0.43 -20.26
CA LYS A 157 -13.59 0.59 -19.25
C LYS A 157 -12.30 0.27 -18.50
N TYR A 158 -11.25 0.88 -18.93
CA TYR A 158 -9.90 0.65 -18.43
C TYR A 158 -9.78 0.92 -16.92
N VAL A 159 -10.48 1.94 -16.42
CA VAL A 159 -10.56 2.27 -15.00
C VAL A 159 -11.02 1.06 -14.18
N GLU A 160 -12.01 0.31 -14.67
CA GLU A 160 -12.50 -0.89 -13.96
C GLU A 160 -11.43 -2.00 -13.89
N ARG A 161 -10.60 -2.15 -14.92
CA ARG A 161 -9.49 -3.11 -14.90
C ARG A 161 -8.38 -2.68 -13.94
N ILE A 162 -8.03 -1.41 -13.96
CA ILE A 162 -7.02 -0.85 -13.06
C ILE A 162 -7.47 -0.93 -11.60
N LEU A 163 -8.72 -0.60 -11.29
CA LEU A 163 -9.26 -0.71 -9.92
C LEU A 163 -9.31 -2.16 -9.41
N ASN A 164 -9.38 -3.13 -10.32
CA ASN A 164 -9.29 -4.55 -9.98
C ASN A 164 -7.85 -5.08 -9.93
N ASP A 165 -6.85 -4.31 -10.33
CA ASP A 165 -5.45 -4.69 -10.22
C ASP A 165 -4.98 -4.60 -8.75
N ASN A 166 -4.33 -5.67 -8.28
CA ASN A 166 -3.82 -5.75 -6.91
C ASN A 166 -2.86 -4.60 -6.55
N GLU A 167 -2.25 -3.97 -7.54
CA GLU A 167 -1.31 -2.87 -7.31
C GLU A 167 -2.00 -1.56 -7.03
N ILE A 168 -3.08 -1.26 -7.74
CA ILE A 168 -3.89 -0.07 -7.43
C ILE A 168 -4.60 -0.24 -6.11
N GLN A 169 -5.06 -1.45 -5.79
CA GLN A 169 -5.51 -1.77 -4.44
C GLN A 169 -4.39 -1.54 -3.40
N GLY A 170 -3.15 -1.91 -3.72
CA GLY A 170 -1.99 -1.64 -2.88
C GLY A 170 -1.70 -0.14 -2.76
N LYS A 171 -1.74 0.61 -3.86
CA LYS A 171 -1.58 2.06 -3.87
C LYS A 171 -2.67 2.75 -3.06
N TYR A 172 -3.92 2.40 -3.29
CA TYR A 172 -5.05 2.90 -2.52
C TYR A 172 -4.88 2.61 -1.02
N SER A 173 -4.53 1.38 -0.66
CA SER A 173 -4.29 0.99 0.74
C SER A 173 -3.17 1.81 1.39
N ASN A 174 -2.09 2.09 0.66
CA ASN A 174 -0.99 2.92 1.16
C ASN A 174 -1.42 4.39 1.34
N GLU A 175 -2.16 4.94 0.39
CA GLU A 175 -2.67 6.31 0.48
C GLU A 175 -3.70 6.47 1.61
N VAL A 176 -4.54 5.47 1.80
CA VAL A 176 -5.46 5.41 2.95
C VAL A 176 -4.68 5.34 4.26
N GLY A 177 -3.64 4.51 4.35
CA GLY A 177 -2.78 4.46 5.53
C GLY A 177 -2.18 5.83 5.86
N ALA A 178 -1.60 6.50 4.87
CA ALA A 178 -1.07 7.85 5.03
C ALA A 178 -2.15 8.89 5.38
N HIS A 179 -3.37 8.73 4.88
CA HIS A 179 -4.49 9.60 5.24
C HIS A 179 -4.90 9.42 6.70
N VAL A 180 -4.97 8.19 7.18
CA VAL A 180 -5.25 7.88 8.60
C VAL A 180 -4.18 8.45 9.51
N GLU A 181 -2.90 8.32 9.16
CA GLU A 181 -1.81 8.95 9.93
C GLU A 181 -1.99 10.48 9.98
N ARG A 182 -2.39 11.12 8.87
CA ARG A 182 -2.71 12.57 8.86
C ARG A 182 -3.90 12.93 9.75
N ILE A 183 -4.94 12.10 9.83
CA ILE A 183 -6.07 12.30 10.74
C ILE A 183 -5.59 12.28 12.18
N ILE A 184 -4.80 11.28 12.57
CA ILE A 184 -4.23 11.17 13.92
C ILE A 184 -3.33 12.38 14.21
N GLN A 185 -2.46 12.74 13.28
CA GLN A 185 -1.58 13.91 13.41
C GLN A 185 -2.37 15.20 13.59
N THR A 186 -3.41 15.41 12.78
CA THR A 186 -4.29 16.59 12.90
C THR A 186 -4.97 16.65 14.27
N THR A 187 -5.40 15.50 14.80
CA THR A 187 -5.98 15.42 16.14
C THR A 187 -4.96 15.81 17.22
N LEU A 188 -3.71 15.33 17.12
CA LEU A 188 -2.62 15.71 18.02
C LEU A 188 -2.29 17.21 17.93
N GLU A 189 -2.27 17.78 16.74
CA GLU A 189 -2.02 19.20 16.53
C GLU A 189 -3.16 20.07 17.12
N ASN A 190 -4.40 19.66 16.91
CA ASN A 190 -5.56 20.34 17.50
C ASN A 190 -5.53 20.28 19.02
N TYR A 191 -5.17 19.13 19.59
CA TYR A 191 -4.99 18.99 21.03
C TYR A 191 -3.87 19.91 21.52
N ARG A 192 -2.72 19.97 20.83
CA ARG A 192 -1.60 20.86 21.15
C ARG A 192 -2.02 22.32 21.11
N ALA A 193 -2.76 22.73 20.08
CA ALA A 193 -3.16 24.12 19.92
C ALA A 193 -4.17 24.59 20.97
N ASN A 194 -5.13 23.74 21.32
CA ASN A 194 -6.30 24.14 22.09
C ASN A 194 -6.24 23.70 23.58
N ILE A 195 -5.49 22.65 23.91
CA ILE A 195 -5.53 22.05 25.25
C ILE A 195 -4.16 22.07 25.92
N ASN A 196 -3.12 21.52 25.28
CA ASN A 196 -1.80 21.39 25.88
C ASN A 196 -0.68 21.79 24.92
N ARG A 197 -0.22 23.04 24.97
CA ARG A 197 0.83 23.59 24.11
C ARG A 197 2.21 22.91 24.27
N THR A 198 2.41 22.14 25.34
CA THR A 198 3.66 21.43 25.61
C THR A 198 3.69 20.05 24.93
N LEU A 199 2.59 19.61 24.31
CA LEU A 199 2.52 18.32 23.62
C LEU A 199 3.64 18.23 22.57
N ARG A 200 4.42 17.16 22.69
CA ARG A 200 5.43 16.75 21.70
C ARG A 200 5.11 15.36 21.24
N TYR A 201 5.51 15.04 20.02
CA TYR A 201 5.44 13.68 19.49
C TYR A 201 6.45 13.51 18.35
N GLU A 202 6.83 12.28 18.08
CA GLU A 202 7.65 11.86 16.94
C GLU A 202 6.87 10.86 16.10
N ILE A 203 7.10 10.87 14.78
CA ILE A 203 6.38 10.05 13.79
C ILE A 203 7.37 9.09 13.15
N GLN A 204 6.96 7.82 12.95
CA GLN A 204 7.70 6.79 12.23
C GLN A 204 9.16 6.66 12.73
N LYS A 205 9.34 6.59 14.06
CA LYS A 205 10.66 6.40 14.66
C LYS A 205 10.84 4.98 15.15
N GLU A 206 12.03 4.45 14.92
CA GLU A 206 12.43 3.16 15.47
C GLU A 206 12.48 3.22 16.99
N PHE A 207 11.68 2.38 17.63
CA PHE A 207 11.67 2.23 19.06
C PHE A 207 12.48 0.99 19.49
N PRO A 208 13.66 1.15 20.10
CA PRO A 208 14.59 0.04 20.35
C PRO A 208 13.98 -1.11 21.16
N LEU A 209 13.10 -0.81 22.11
CA LEU A 209 12.43 -1.83 22.94
C LEU A 209 11.63 -2.84 22.10
N LEU A 210 11.04 -2.39 20.98
CA LEU A 210 10.21 -3.19 20.09
C LEU A 210 10.92 -3.56 18.77
N ASN A 211 12.12 -2.98 18.55
CA ASN A 211 12.90 -3.13 17.31
C ASN A 211 12.06 -2.86 16.05
N LYS A 212 11.29 -1.79 16.09
CA LYS A 212 10.36 -1.40 15.02
C LYS A 212 10.10 0.10 15.01
N ASN A 213 9.80 0.63 13.80
CA ASN A 213 9.22 1.97 13.65
C ASN A 213 7.78 1.97 14.17
N ILE A 214 7.50 2.88 15.08
CA ILE A 214 6.17 3.11 15.65
C ILE A 214 5.56 4.35 14.97
N ASP A 215 4.29 4.29 14.65
CA ASP A 215 3.63 5.37 13.90
C ASP A 215 3.69 6.69 14.66
N PHE A 216 3.36 6.70 15.97
CA PHE A 216 3.53 7.88 16.82
C PHE A 216 4.05 7.52 18.20
N LEU A 217 5.05 8.30 18.67
CA LEU A 217 5.62 8.21 20.02
C LEU A 217 5.45 9.55 20.72
N ILE A 218 4.85 9.53 21.89
CA ILE A 218 4.55 10.73 22.69
C ILE A 218 5.24 10.60 24.04
N PRO A 219 6.07 11.56 24.46
CA PRO A 219 6.52 12.74 23.72
C PRO A 219 7.65 12.46 22.73
N SER A 220 8.43 11.39 22.91
CA SER A 220 9.58 11.07 22.05
C SER A 220 10.00 9.61 22.20
N VAL A 221 10.88 9.15 21.32
CA VAL A 221 11.46 7.79 21.35
C VAL A 221 12.29 7.53 22.59
N ASN A 222 12.93 8.55 23.14
CA ASN A 222 13.84 8.41 24.31
C ASN A 222 13.08 8.23 25.64
N ALA A 223 11.87 8.76 25.75
CA ALA A 223 11.04 8.68 26.95
C ALA A 223 9.56 8.62 26.58
N PRO A 224 9.10 7.56 25.87
CA PRO A 224 7.72 7.48 25.44
C PRO A 224 6.80 7.20 26.62
N ILE A 225 5.67 7.87 26.65
CA ILE A 225 4.57 7.64 27.58
C ILE A 225 3.42 6.94 26.85
N ILE A 226 3.20 7.31 25.58
CA ILE A 226 2.13 6.77 24.74
C ILE A 226 2.73 6.35 23.40
N LEU A 227 2.40 5.13 22.95
CA LEU A 227 2.65 4.62 21.61
C LEU A 227 1.32 4.50 20.87
N ILE A 228 1.28 4.92 19.61
CA ILE A 228 0.13 4.75 18.75
C ILE A 228 0.57 3.98 17.50
N GLU A 229 -0.14 2.91 17.20
CA GLU A 229 -0.05 2.15 15.97
C GLU A 229 -1.37 2.28 15.21
N SER A 230 -1.30 2.43 13.90
CA SER A 230 -2.48 2.59 13.04
C SER A 230 -2.59 1.47 12.02
N SER A 231 -3.82 1.07 11.72
CA SER A 231 -4.12 0.04 10.74
C SER A 231 -5.47 0.30 10.07
N TYR A 232 -5.44 0.53 8.77
CA TYR A 232 -6.64 0.58 7.96
C TYR A 232 -6.58 -0.53 6.90
N ASN A 233 -7.63 -1.33 6.79
CA ASN A 233 -7.69 -2.42 5.84
C ASN A 233 -9.01 -2.41 5.07
N ILE A 234 -8.93 -2.36 3.73
CA ILE A 234 -10.08 -2.39 2.83
C ILE A 234 -10.48 -3.83 2.51
N THR A 235 -9.48 -4.68 2.29
CA THR A 235 -9.67 -6.08 1.92
C THR A 235 -9.23 -7.01 3.04
N THR A 236 -9.77 -8.23 3.05
CA THR A 236 -9.33 -9.30 3.97
C THR A 236 -8.13 -10.05 3.39
N GLY A 237 -7.14 -10.38 4.22
CA GLY A 237 -5.98 -11.15 3.80
C GLY A 237 -5.13 -11.64 4.97
N SER A 238 -4.03 -12.32 4.68
CA SER A 238 -3.08 -12.79 5.70
C SER A 238 -2.32 -11.66 6.39
N GLY A 239 -2.36 -10.45 5.83
CA GLY A 239 -1.73 -9.27 6.43
C GLY A 239 -2.32 -8.89 7.78
N GLN A 240 -3.65 -9.03 7.97
CA GLN A 240 -4.30 -8.75 9.25
C GLN A 240 -3.85 -9.70 10.35
N SER A 241 -3.74 -11.01 10.06
CA SER A 241 -3.25 -11.98 11.05
C SER A 241 -1.81 -11.68 11.45
N LYS A 242 -0.93 -11.38 10.48
CA LYS A 242 0.46 -10.98 10.77
C LYS A 242 0.52 -9.69 11.60
N ARG A 243 -0.35 -8.74 11.32
CA ARG A 243 -0.44 -7.50 12.09
C ARG A 243 -0.89 -7.76 13.52
N ALA A 244 -1.91 -8.60 13.71
CA ALA A 244 -2.37 -8.99 15.04
C ALA A 244 -1.27 -9.72 15.83
N ASP A 245 -0.56 -10.69 15.20
CA ASP A 245 0.57 -11.38 15.82
C ASP A 245 1.63 -10.40 16.31
N GLN A 246 2.00 -9.44 15.46
CA GLN A 246 2.99 -8.41 15.76
C GLN A 246 2.58 -7.52 16.93
N LEU A 247 1.32 -7.05 16.94
CA LEU A 247 0.82 -6.19 18.02
C LEU A 247 0.70 -6.94 19.35
N VAL A 248 0.34 -8.21 19.33
CA VAL A 248 0.34 -9.08 20.53
C VAL A 248 1.76 -9.22 21.09
N GLU A 249 2.76 -9.43 20.24
CA GLU A 249 4.17 -9.50 20.67
C GLU A 249 4.64 -8.17 21.27
N PHE A 250 4.32 -7.05 20.63
CA PHE A 250 4.66 -5.71 21.13
C PHE A 250 4.05 -5.46 22.50
N TYR A 251 2.76 -5.71 22.63
CA TYR A 251 2.06 -5.50 23.90
C TYR A 251 2.63 -6.38 25.01
N SER A 252 2.92 -7.64 24.73
CA SER A 252 3.56 -8.54 25.68
C SER A 252 4.93 -8.02 26.15
N THR A 253 5.70 -7.43 25.24
CA THR A 253 7.00 -6.83 25.55
C THR A 253 6.83 -5.56 26.39
N LEU A 254 5.85 -4.70 26.03
CA LEU A 254 5.51 -3.51 26.83
C LEU A 254 5.01 -3.87 28.23
N MET A 255 4.20 -4.90 28.37
CA MET A 255 3.72 -5.35 29.69
C MET A 255 4.86 -5.81 30.58
N ARG A 256 5.85 -6.54 30.03
CA ARG A 256 7.06 -6.94 30.78
C ARG A 256 7.89 -5.71 31.17
N HIS A 257 8.07 -4.74 30.28
CA HIS A 257 8.74 -3.49 30.57
C HIS A 257 8.01 -2.73 31.69
N ASN A 258 6.70 -2.54 31.57
CA ASN A 258 5.87 -1.80 32.51
C ASN A 258 5.84 -2.45 33.92
N ALA A 259 5.92 -3.78 34.00
CA ALA A 259 6.00 -4.49 35.28
C ALA A 259 7.25 -4.10 36.06
N ASN A 260 8.37 -3.86 35.36
CA ASN A 260 9.66 -3.48 35.97
C ASN A 260 9.86 -1.96 36.10
N HIS A 261 9.06 -1.15 35.38
CA HIS A 261 9.21 0.32 35.30
C HIS A 261 7.88 1.03 35.61
N ARG A 262 7.27 0.75 36.77
CA ARG A 262 5.92 1.25 37.12
C ARG A 262 5.76 2.76 37.05
N ALA A 263 6.81 3.52 37.41
CA ALA A 263 6.81 4.98 37.34
C ALA A 263 6.84 5.53 35.90
N ASN A 264 7.38 4.75 34.97
CA ASN A 264 7.56 5.13 33.55
C ASN A 264 6.77 4.17 32.65
N ARG A 265 5.52 3.90 33.02
CA ARG A 265 4.64 3.02 32.26
C ARG A 265 4.37 3.61 30.88
N ILE A 266 4.50 2.78 29.86
CA ILE A 266 4.16 3.10 28.46
C ILE A 266 2.77 2.55 28.17
N VAL A 267 1.92 3.38 27.58
CA VAL A 267 0.54 3.06 27.18
C VAL A 267 0.47 2.81 25.69
N MET A 268 -0.16 1.72 25.27
CA MET A 268 -0.32 1.37 23.86
C MET A 268 -1.75 1.63 23.38
N LEU A 269 -1.85 2.46 22.34
CA LEU A 269 -3.09 2.73 21.62
C LEU A 269 -3.01 2.10 20.22
N ASN A 270 -4.09 1.46 19.80
CA ASN A 270 -4.24 0.99 18.43
C ASN A 270 -5.43 1.68 17.75
N TYR A 271 -5.14 2.33 16.62
CA TYR A 271 -6.15 2.76 15.66
C TYR A 271 -6.42 1.61 14.70
N CYS A 272 -7.67 1.17 14.59
CA CYS A 272 -8.06 0.20 13.56
C CYS A 272 -9.37 0.64 12.93
N ASP A 273 -9.39 0.64 11.59
CA ASP A 273 -10.57 0.96 10.82
C ASP A 273 -10.58 0.23 9.47
N GLY A 274 -11.68 0.26 8.77
CA GLY A 274 -11.83 -0.25 7.42
C GLY A 274 -12.58 -1.57 7.30
N PHE A 275 -13.19 -1.76 6.13
CA PHE A 275 -14.08 -2.89 5.83
C PHE A 275 -13.40 -4.27 5.95
N GLY A 276 -12.08 -4.33 5.70
CA GLY A 276 -11.32 -5.59 5.76
C GLY A 276 -11.33 -6.27 7.13
N TRP A 277 -11.53 -5.51 8.21
CA TRP A 277 -11.59 -6.06 9.56
C TRP A 277 -12.91 -6.80 9.86
N VAL A 278 -13.98 -6.52 9.12
CA VAL A 278 -15.30 -7.17 9.31
C VAL A 278 -15.21 -8.69 9.16
N GLY A 279 -14.42 -9.16 8.18
CA GLY A 279 -14.17 -10.59 7.97
C GLY A 279 -13.05 -11.18 8.84
N ARG A 280 -12.42 -10.37 9.70
CA ARG A 280 -11.25 -10.76 10.53
C ARG A 280 -11.46 -10.46 12.01
N GLN A 281 -12.64 -10.70 12.53
CA GLN A 281 -13.02 -10.33 13.89
C GLN A 281 -12.17 -11.00 14.97
N ASN A 282 -11.68 -12.22 14.74
CA ASN A 282 -10.76 -12.88 15.67
C ASN A 282 -9.43 -12.12 15.77
N ASP A 283 -8.86 -11.70 14.64
CA ASP A 283 -7.63 -10.92 14.61
C ASP A 283 -7.85 -9.53 15.22
N LEU A 284 -8.99 -8.90 14.94
CA LEU A 284 -9.40 -7.62 15.53
C LEU A 284 -9.54 -7.73 17.06
N HIS A 285 -10.14 -8.81 17.56
CA HIS A 285 -10.25 -9.05 19.01
C HIS A 285 -8.87 -9.23 19.67
N ARG A 286 -7.94 -9.91 18.99
CA ARG A 286 -6.57 -10.05 19.47
C ARG A 286 -5.85 -8.70 19.58
N ILE A 287 -6.06 -7.80 18.62
CA ILE A 287 -5.53 -6.42 18.68
C ILE A 287 -6.18 -5.67 19.85
N TYR A 288 -7.50 -5.82 20.03
CA TYR A 288 -8.19 -5.24 21.17
C TYR A 288 -7.56 -5.67 22.50
N GLU A 289 -7.37 -6.96 22.72
CA GLU A 289 -6.74 -7.48 23.95
C GLU A 289 -5.28 -6.99 24.09
N ALA A 290 -4.56 -6.85 22.99
CA ALA A 290 -3.18 -6.37 22.94
C ALA A 290 -3.07 -4.84 22.89
N SER A 291 -3.93 -4.12 23.62
CA SER A 291 -3.95 -2.66 23.66
C SER A 291 -4.42 -2.18 25.03
N ASP A 292 -3.85 -1.09 25.51
CA ASP A 292 -4.45 -0.39 26.67
C ASP A 292 -5.73 0.34 26.25
N PHE A 293 -5.72 0.97 25.06
CA PHE A 293 -6.87 1.64 24.45
C PHE A 293 -6.93 1.37 22.96
N VAL A 294 -8.13 1.43 22.40
CA VAL A 294 -8.41 1.31 20.97
C VAL A 294 -9.29 2.46 20.52
N PHE A 295 -9.13 2.89 19.27
CA PHE A 295 -9.94 3.94 18.68
C PHE A 295 -10.01 3.80 17.16
N ASN A 296 -10.88 4.56 16.54
CA ASN A 296 -11.07 4.65 15.10
C ASN A 296 -11.51 6.07 14.72
N GLN A 297 -11.85 6.31 13.48
CA GLN A 297 -12.26 7.63 13.00
C GLN A 297 -13.46 8.22 13.76
N ARG A 298 -14.41 7.38 14.17
CA ARG A 298 -15.60 7.83 14.91
C ARG A 298 -15.37 8.00 16.42
N THR A 299 -14.25 7.53 16.92
CA THR A 299 -13.89 7.56 18.34
C THR A 299 -12.55 8.26 18.59
N LEU A 300 -12.20 9.26 17.76
CA LEU A 300 -10.96 10.05 17.89
C LEU A 300 -10.84 10.77 19.24
N ASN A 301 -11.98 11.10 19.89
CA ASN A 301 -11.98 11.67 21.24
C ASN A 301 -11.29 10.79 22.28
N VAL A 302 -11.18 9.48 22.06
CA VAL A 302 -10.41 8.57 22.92
C VAL A 302 -8.96 9.02 23.02
N LEU A 303 -8.37 9.52 21.92
CA LEU A 303 -7.01 10.04 21.93
C LEU A 303 -6.87 11.25 22.86
N ASP A 304 -7.79 12.21 22.79
CA ASP A 304 -7.78 13.38 23.66
C ASP A 304 -7.93 12.99 25.14
N GLU A 305 -8.81 12.04 25.44
CA GLU A 305 -9.02 11.54 26.81
C GLU A 305 -7.79 10.82 27.36
N VAL A 306 -7.09 10.04 26.52
CA VAL A 306 -5.84 9.38 26.90
C VAL A 306 -4.73 10.40 27.12
N LEU A 307 -4.60 11.42 26.25
CA LEU A 307 -3.64 12.50 26.43
C LEU A 307 -3.89 13.26 27.73
N ASN A 308 -5.12 13.62 28.02
CA ASN A 308 -5.48 14.29 29.29
C ASN A 308 -5.10 13.46 30.51
N LYS A 309 -5.19 12.13 30.44
CA LYS A 309 -4.90 11.24 31.55
C LYS A 309 -3.41 10.97 31.74
N TYR A 310 -2.68 10.75 30.67
CA TYR A 310 -1.30 10.24 30.71
C TYR A 310 -0.24 11.28 30.33
N TYR A 311 -0.66 12.36 29.67
CA TYR A 311 0.19 13.49 29.32
C TYR A 311 -0.44 14.81 29.81
N PRO A 312 -0.62 14.96 31.14
CA PRO A 312 -1.25 16.15 31.70
C PRO A 312 -0.41 17.40 31.42
N ASN A 313 -1.04 18.57 31.44
CA ASN A 313 -0.33 19.86 31.42
C ASN A 313 0.64 19.92 32.63
N LEU A 314 1.92 19.99 32.32
CA LEU A 314 2.97 20.29 33.29
C LEU A 314 3.13 21.80 33.42
#